data_e9ae188cb936d0a4a8e1ee5ec93f928e
#
_entry.id   e9ae188cb936d0a4a8e1ee5ec93f928e
#
_cell.length_a   1.000
_cell.length_b   1.000
_cell.length_c   1.000
_cell.angle_alpha   90.00
_cell.angle_beta   90.00
_cell.angle_gamma   90.00
#
_symmetry.space_group_name_H-M   'P 1'
#
loop_
_entity.id
_entity.type
_entity.pdbx_description
1 polymer ?
#
loop_
_entity_poly.entity_id
_entity_poly.type
_entity_poly.pdbx_seq_one_letter_code
_entity_poly.pdbx_strand_id
1 'polypeptide(L)'
;MMSLGVFGGSYFVGKTKEYPKSWFIKAKLSKAFDVEKNCFRIKAGLSRQHWIDKGWIFKEDPLGWFQWYCRFTKGRRIPYVDATQIKRWKNFTRHVVAIKKNCESRDIHCRRRQRQAILQWAYNPFI
;
A
#
# COMPACT_ATOMS: atom_id res chain seq x y z
N MET A 1 7.13 6.46 -0.25
CA MET A 1 5.79 6.01 0.17
C MET A 1 5.41 6.54 1.55
N MET A 2 6.25 6.35 2.56
CA MET A 2 5.97 6.73 3.96
C MET A 2 5.71 8.23 4.14
N SER A 3 6.57 9.09 3.61
CA SER A 3 6.44 10.55 3.64
C SER A 3 5.24 11.08 2.84
N LEU A 4 4.76 10.29 1.87
CA LEU A 4 3.58 10.63 1.07
C LEU A 4 2.27 10.33 1.79
N GLY A 5 2.26 9.46 2.79
CA GLY A 5 1.04 9.01 3.45
C GLY A 5 0.38 7.84 2.75
N VAL A 6 1.02 6.68 2.84
CA VAL A 6 0.58 5.46 2.14
C VAL A 6 -0.64 4.81 2.81
N PHE A 7 -0.74 4.79 4.16
CA PHE A 7 -1.73 3.98 4.88
C PHE A 7 -2.55 4.74 5.95
N GLY A 8 -2.81 6.01 5.80
CA GLY A 8 -3.63 6.77 6.73
C GLY A 8 -3.08 6.88 8.16
N GLY A 9 -1.81 6.58 8.34
CA GLY A 9 -1.05 6.86 9.55
C GLY A 9 -0.99 5.75 10.61
N SER A 10 -1.94 4.80 10.68
CA SER A 10 -1.99 3.81 11.78
C SER A 10 -1.38 2.44 11.48
N TYR A 11 -1.12 2.12 10.23
CA TYR A 11 -0.65 0.79 9.80
C TYR A 11 0.63 0.33 10.51
N PHE A 12 1.57 1.24 10.76
CA PHE A 12 2.87 0.95 11.36
C PHE A 12 2.93 1.09 12.88
N VAL A 13 1.83 1.43 13.54
CA VAL A 13 1.83 1.60 15.00
C VAL A 13 2.24 0.30 15.69
N GLY A 14 3.31 0.35 16.49
CA GLY A 14 3.89 -0.81 17.16
C GLY A 14 4.59 -1.83 16.25
N LYS A 15 4.82 -1.51 14.97
CA LYS A 15 5.29 -2.44 13.95
C LYS A 15 6.48 -1.91 13.14
N THR A 16 7.29 -1.03 13.74
CA THR A 16 8.39 -0.35 13.03
C THR A 16 9.71 -1.10 13.05
N LYS A 17 9.88 -2.08 13.96
CA LYS A 17 11.17 -2.75 14.20
C LYS A 17 11.76 -3.44 12.97
N GLU A 18 10.92 -3.95 12.09
CA GLU A 18 11.35 -4.68 10.89
C GLU A 18 11.95 -3.75 9.80
N TYR A 19 11.65 -2.45 9.88
CA TYR A 19 11.95 -1.50 8.83
C TYR A 19 13.10 -0.55 9.23
N PRO A 20 13.85 0.00 8.25
CA PRO A 20 14.87 1.00 8.55
C PRO A 20 14.29 2.22 9.29
N LYS A 21 14.94 2.67 10.35
CA LYS A 21 14.51 3.85 11.12
C LYS A 21 14.36 5.10 10.25
N SER A 22 15.20 5.24 9.22
CA SER A 22 15.17 6.35 8.27
C SER A 22 13.84 6.48 7.52
N TRP A 23 13.08 5.38 7.36
CA TRP A 23 11.77 5.42 6.71
C TRP A 23 10.73 6.23 7.49
N PHE A 24 10.93 6.36 8.80
CA PHE A 24 9.95 6.98 9.70
C PHE A 24 10.26 8.46 10.02
N ILE A 25 11.42 9.00 9.62
CA ILE A 25 11.82 10.38 9.92
C ILE A 25 10.79 11.39 9.39
N LYS A 26 10.29 11.17 8.16
CA LYS A 26 9.28 12.04 7.51
C LYS A 26 7.96 11.32 7.27
N ALA A 27 7.73 10.19 7.92
CA ALA A 27 6.52 9.40 7.73
C ALA A 27 5.30 10.10 8.32
N LYS A 28 4.18 10.04 7.60
CA LYS A 28 2.88 10.53 8.10
C LYS A 28 2.23 9.43 8.92
N LEU A 29 2.37 9.51 10.24
CA LEU A 29 1.88 8.51 11.19
C LEU A 29 0.92 9.12 12.22
N SER A 30 0.00 8.30 12.72
CA SER A 30 -0.88 8.60 13.85
C SER A 30 -1.25 7.32 14.58
N LYS A 31 -1.74 7.43 15.84
CA LYS A 31 -2.13 6.27 16.65
C LYS A 31 -3.38 5.57 16.09
N ALA A 32 -4.30 6.31 15.49
CA ALA A 32 -5.49 5.79 14.84
C ALA A 32 -5.48 6.14 13.35
N PHE A 33 -6.33 5.44 12.56
CA PHE A 33 -6.50 5.78 11.15
C PHE A 33 -6.96 7.24 11.01
N ASP A 34 -6.25 7.98 10.19
CA ASP A 34 -6.53 9.39 9.89
C ASP A 34 -6.44 9.59 8.37
N VAL A 35 -7.56 9.86 7.75
CA VAL A 35 -7.66 10.07 6.30
C VAL A 35 -6.81 11.24 5.81
N GLU A 36 -6.60 12.26 6.66
CA GLU A 36 -5.77 13.43 6.34
C GLU A 36 -4.29 13.09 6.21
N LYS A 37 -3.86 11.96 6.80
CA LYS A 37 -2.50 11.43 6.64
C LYS A 37 -2.29 10.70 5.31
N ASN A 38 -3.36 10.32 4.61
CA ASN A 38 -3.26 9.74 3.27
C ASN A 38 -2.82 10.79 2.24
N CYS A 39 -2.01 10.35 1.28
CA CYS A 39 -1.47 11.21 0.22
C CYS A 39 -2.58 12.02 -0.50
N PHE A 40 -3.67 11.35 -0.82
CA PHE A 40 -4.80 11.95 -1.54
C PHE A 40 -6.00 12.27 -0.61
N ARG A 41 -5.82 12.24 0.70
CA ARG A 41 -6.84 12.56 1.72
C ARG A 41 -8.16 11.82 1.47
N ILE A 42 -8.07 10.56 1.12
CA ILE A 42 -9.20 9.68 0.85
C ILE A 42 -8.88 8.27 1.33
N LYS A 43 -9.89 7.56 1.84
CA LYS A 43 -9.75 6.15 2.20
C LYS A 43 -9.69 5.30 0.93
N ALA A 44 -8.72 4.40 0.85
CA ALA A 44 -8.60 3.41 -0.21
C ALA A 44 -8.24 2.05 0.36
N GLY A 45 -8.63 1.01 -0.37
CA GLY A 45 -8.43 -0.38 0.06
C GLY A 45 -9.38 -0.82 1.17
N LEU A 46 -9.21 -2.07 1.56
CA LEU A 46 -9.95 -2.73 2.64
C LEU A 46 -9.08 -2.81 3.88
N SER A 47 -9.69 -2.92 5.07
CA SER A 47 -8.95 -3.06 6.31
C SER A 47 -8.18 -4.39 6.37
N ARG A 48 -7.11 -4.42 7.18
CA ARG A 48 -6.39 -5.68 7.44
C ARG A 48 -7.30 -6.76 8.01
N GLN A 49 -8.22 -6.38 8.91
CA GLN A 49 -9.19 -7.32 9.49
C GLN A 49 -10.09 -7.94 8.41
N HIS A 50 -10.56 -7.16 7.44
CA HIS A 50 -11.32 -7.70 6.31
C HIS A 50 -10.51 -8.74 5.53
N TRP A 51 -9.24 -8.47 5.27
CA TRP A 51 -8.33 -9.40 4.59
C TRP A 51 -8.10 -10.69 5.39
N ILE A 52 -7.99 -10.57 6.73
CA ILE A 52 -7.90 -11.72 7.64
C ILE A 52 -9.19 -12.56 7.56
N ASP A 53 -10.35 -11.93 7.67
CA ASP A 53 -11.66 -12.58 7.65
C ASP A 53 -11.92 -13.32 6.33
N LYS A 54 -11.39 -12.82 5.22
CA LYS A 54 -11.46 -13.44 3.89
C LYS A 54 -10.41 -14.52 3.65
N GLY A 55 -9.50 -14.76 4.59
CA GLY A 55 -8.41 -15.72 4.43
C GLY A 55 -7.36 -15.29 3.38
N TRP A 56 -7.22 -13.99 3.13
CA TRP A 56 -6.28 -13.47 2.11
C TRP A 56 -4.90 -13.13 2.66
N ILE A 57 -4.73 -13.16 3.99
CA ILE A 57 -3.46 -12.91 4.65
C ILE A 57 -2.68 -14.23 4.77
N PHE A 58 -1.43 -14.23 4.33
CA PHE A 58 -0.51 -15.33 4.58
C PHE A 58 0.07 -15.23 6.00
N LYS A 59 0.21 -16.39 6.68
CA LYS A 59 0.84 -16.46 8.01
C LYS A 59 2.29 -15.96 8.02
N GLU A 60 2.97 -16.09 6.90
CA GLU A 60 4.35 -15.64 6.69
C GLU A 60 4.45 -14.10 6.71
N ASP A 61 3.39 -13.42 6.31
CA ASP A 61 3.31 -11.96 6.24
C ASP A 61 2.01 -11.46 6.88
N PRO A 62 1.90 -11.50 8.22
CA PRO A 62 0.64 -11.21 8.93
C PRO A 62 0.17 -9.76 8.77
N LEU A 63 1.03 -8.84 8.36
CA LEU A 63 0.67 -7.45 8.06
C LEU A 63 0.24 -7.24 6.59
N GLY A 64 0.18 -8.30 5.79
CA GLY A 64 -0.35 -8.28 4.45
C GLY A 64 0.67 -7.99 3.36
N TRP A 65 0.17 -7.57 2.19
CA TRP A 65 0.95 -7.46 0.97
C TRP A 65 2.17 -6.53 1.09
N PHE A 66 2.05 -5.40 1.76
CA PHE A 66 3.16 -4.45 1.89
C PHE A 66 4.34 -5.05 2.68
N GLN A 67 4.06 -5.83 3.73
CA GLN A 67 5.09 -6.55 4.47
C GLN A 67 5.80 -7.58 3.58
N TRP A 68 5.03 -8.35 2.81
CA TRP A 68 5.58 -9.25 1.81
C TRP A 68 6.47 -8.50 0.81
N TYR A 69 5.98 -7.39 0.26
CA TYR A 69 6.71 -6.58 -0.71
C TYR A 69 8.08 -6.12 -0.18
N CYS A 70 8.12 -5.61 1.04
CA CYS A 70 9.38 -5.21 1.67
C CYS A 70 10.35 -6.38 1.86
N ARG A 71 9.86 -7.52 2.31
CA ARG A 71 10.66 -8.73 2.51
C ARG A 71 11.14 -9.32 1.19
N PHE A 72 10.28 -9.36 0.20
CA PHE A 72 10.61 -9.81 -1.16
C PHE A 72 11.71 -8.93 -1.78
N THR A 73 11.60 -7.61 -1.68
CA THR A 73 12.62 -6.69 -2.21
C THR A 73 13.96 -6.80 -1.49
N LYS A 74 13.99 -7.29 -0.26
CA LYS A 74 15.21 -7.61 0.49
C LYS A 74 15.79 -9.00 0.18
N GLY A 75 15.17 -9.75 -0.73
CA GLY A 75 15.69 -11.03 -1.19
C GLY A 75 15.00 -12.28 -0.64
N ARG A 76 14.01 -12.17 0.25
CA ARG A 76 13.25 -13.34 0.72
C ARG A 76 12.45 -13.96 -0.42
N ARG A 77 12.46 -15.31 -0.50
CA ARG A 77 11.75 -16.08 -1.52
C ARG A 77 10.96 -17.21 -0.88
N ILE A 78 9.64 -17.19 -1.09
CA ILE A 78 8.71 -18.27 -0.69
C ILE A 78 7.81 -18.53 -1.90
N PRO A 79 8.10 -19.51 -2.75
CA PRO A 79 7.50 -19.66 -4.09
C PRO A 79 5.97 -19.58 -4.14
N TYR A 80 5.26 -20.26 -3.25
CA TYR A 80 3.80 -20.26 -3.27
C TYR A 80 3.19 -18.92 -2.83
N VAL A 81 3.82 -18.23 -1.87
CA VAL A 81 3.41 -16.89 -1.42
C VAL A 81 3.71 -15.86 -2.51
N ASP A 82 4.93 -15.90 -3.04
CA ASP A 82 5.40 -14.96 -4.05
C ASP A 82 4.55 -15.00 -5.31
N ALA A 83 4.20 -16.20 -5.80
CA ALA A 83 3.34 -16.37 -6.97
C ALA A 83 1.99 -15.65 -6.80
N THR A 84 1.34 -15.83 -5.65
CA THR A 84 0.05 -15.18 -5.35
C THR A 84 0.20 -13.67 -5.20
N GLN A 85 1.21 -13.21 -4.47
CA GLN A 85 1.40 -11.78 -4.20
C GLN A 85 1.81 -11.00 -5.46
N ILE A 86 2.63 -11.59 -6.32
CA ILE A 86 2.97 -11.02 -7.63
C ILE A 86 1.74 -10.93 -8.53
N LYS A 87 0.90 -11.98 -8.55
CA LYS A 87 -0.37 -11.95 -9.30
C LYS A 87 -1.29 -10.83 -8.83
N ARG A 88 -1.43 -10.66 -7.51
CA ARG A 88 -2.21 -9.56 -6.91
C ARG A 88 -1.66 -8.20 -7.34
N TRP A 89 -0.35 -8.03 -7.27
CA TRP A 89 0.31 -6.79 -7.68
C TRP A 89 0.06 -6.48 -9.16
N LYS A 90 0.25 -7.45 -10.04
CA LYS A 90 -0.04 -7.29 -11.48
C LYS A 90 -1.50 -6.89 -11.75
N ASN A 91 -2.45 -7.41 -10.99
CA ASN A 91 -3.86 -7.07 -11.15
C ASN A 91 -4.17 -5.59 -10.85
N PHE A 92 -3.32 -4.90 -10.10
CA PHE A 92 -3.47 -3.47 -9.81
C PHE A 92 -3.14 -2.58 -11.03
N THR A 93 -2.51 -3.11 -12.08
CA THR A 93 -2.28 -2.36 -13.33
C THR A 93 -3.58 -1.85 -13.94
N ARG A 94 -4.71 -2.53 -13.71
CA ARG A 94 -6.05 -2.06 -14.14
C ARG A 94 -6.38 -0.66 -13.63
N HIS A 95 -5.95 -0.31 -12.41
CA HIS A 95 -6.15 1.02 -11.84
C HIS A 95 -5.23 2.06 -12.48
N VAL A 96 -3.99 1.67 -12.79
CA VAL A 96 -3.03 2.51 -13.54
C VAL A 96 -3.59 2.84 -14.92
N VAL A 97 -4.08 1.83 -15.65
CA VAL A 97 -4.71 2.00 -16.96
C VAL A 97 -5.95 2.90 -16.87
N ALA A 98 -6.80 2.68 -15.86
CA ALA A 98 -8.01 3.48 -15.67
C ALA A 98 -7.69 4.97 -15.39
N ILE A 99 -6.64 5.26 -14.62
CA ILE A 99 -6.18 6.64 -14.40
C ILE A 99 -5.71 7.25 -15.73
N LYS A 100 -4.80 6.57 -16.44
CA LYS A 100 -4.24 7.07 -17.70
C LYS A 100 -5.30 7.31 -18.78
N LYS A 101 -6.34 6.47 -18.83
CA LYS A 101 -7.42 6.58 -19.81
C LYS A 101 -8.40 7.71 -19.52
N ASN A 102 -8.62 8.06 -18.26
CA ASN A 102 -9.73 8.92 -17.86
C ASN A 102 -9.31 10.23 -17.19
N CYS A 103 -8.02 10.46 -16.98
CA CYS A 103 -7.51 11.66 -16.34
C CYS A 103 -6.46 12.33 -17.23
N GLU A 104 -6.41 13.66 -17.15
CA GLU A 104 -5.28 14.41 -17.69
C GLU A 104 -3.99 13.99 -16.96
N SER A 105 -2.87 14.07 -17.66
CA SER A 105 -1.58 13.71 -17.11
C SER A 105 -1.29 14.55 -15.85
N ARG A 106 -0.97 13.88 -14.76
CA ARG A 106 -0.66 14.50 -13.46
C ARG A 106 -1.81 15.24 -12.78
N ASP A 107 -3.04 15.11 -13.26
CA ASP A 107 -4.20 15.61 -12.50
C ASP A 107 -4.44 14.75 -11.25
N ILE A 108 -3.83 15.15 -10.15
CA ILE A 108 -3.88 14.44 -8.87
C ILE A 108 -5.28 14.46 -8.21
N HIS A 109 -6.19 15.30 -8.67
CA HIS A 109 -7.55 15.37 -8.17
C HIS A 109 -8.47 14.38 -8.85
N CYS A 110 -8.14 13.95 -10.07
CA CYS A 110 -8.85 12.92 -10.81
C CYS A 110 -8.55 11.53 -10.24
N ARG A 111 -9.60 10.75 -9.95
CA ARG A 111 -9.52 9.36 -9.45
C ARG A 111 -8.67 9.18 -8.19
N ARG A 112 -8.79 10.08 -7.23
CA ARG A 112 -8.01 10.11 -5.97
C ARG A 112 -7.99 8.77 -5.24
N ARG A 113 -9.12 8.06 -5.16
CA ARG A 113 -9.21 6.74 -4.50
C ARG A 113 -8.33 5.70 -5.19
N GLN A 114 -8.34 5.66 -6.52
CA GLN A 114 -7.49 4.76 -7.28
C GLN A 114 -6.01 5.13 -7.15
N ARG A 115 -5.68 6.43 -7.11
CA ARG A 115 -4.31 6.91 -6.88
C ARG A 115 -3.79 6.50 -5.50
N GLN A 116 -4.61 6.65 -4.46
CA GLN A 116 -4.24 6.20 -3.11
C GLN A 116 -4.07 4.67 -3.09
N ALA A 117 -4.94 3.92 -3.77
CA ALA A 117 -4.84 2.46 -3.85
C ALA A 117 -3.55 2.00 -4.54
N ILE A 118 -3.20 2.57 -5.70
CA ILE A 118 -1.97 2.17 -6.39
C ILE A 118 -0.70 2.55 -5.63
N LEU A 119 -0.72 3.64 -4.85
CA LEU A 119 0.38 3.98 -3.93
C LEU A 119 0.59 2.88 -2.88
N GLN A 120 -0.49 2.33 -2.33
CA GLN A 120 -0.44 1.22 -1.36
C GLN A 120 0.16 -0.06 -1.96
N TRP A 121 0.13 -0.19 -3.28
CA TRP A 121 0.68 -1.32 -4.05
C TRP A 121 1.97 -0.97 -4.80
N ALA A 122 2.71 0.02 -4.31
CA ALA A 122 4.03 0.42 -4.79
C ALA A 122 4.07 0.88 -6.27
N TYR A 123 2.96 1.34 -6.82
CA TYR A 123 2.93 2.03 -8.11
C TYR A 123 3.08 3.55 -7.93
N ASN A 124 3.55 4.22 -8.97
CA ASN A 124 3.58 5.69 -8.99
C ASN A 124 2.15 6.26 -9.10
N PRO A 125 1.66 7.02 -8.11
CA PRO A 125 0.32 7.58 -8.15
C PRO A 125 0.21 8.92 -8.90
N PHE A 126 1.34 9.49 -9.32
CA PHE A 126 1.42 10.82 -9.95
C PHE A 126 1.50 10.78 -11.47
N ILE A 127 0.93 9.78 -12.05
CA ILE A 127 0.81 9.58 -13.50
C ILE A 127 -0.28 10.44 -14.12
#